data_2fea6cb0b57d3fa85f41d2e94bad816d
#
_entry.id   2fea6cb0b57d3fa85f41d2e94bad816d
#
_cell.length_a   1.000
_cell.length_b   1.000
_cell.length_c   1.000
_cell.angle_alpha   90.00
_cell.angle_beta   90.00
_cell.angle_gamma   90.00
#
_symmetry.space_group_name_H-M   'P 1'
#
loop_
_entity.id
_entity.type
_entity.pdbx_description
1 polymer ?
#
loop_
_entity_poly.entity_id
_entity_poly.type
_entity_poly.pdbx_seq_one_letter_code
_entity_poly.pdbx_strand_id
1 'polypeptide(L)'
;LVEGMQFDRGYISAYMATDMEKMEANLEDPYILITDKKISNIQEVLPLLEQVVQAGAKLLIIAEDVEGEALTTLIVNKLRGTFQVVAVKAPGYGDRRKEMLQDIAILTGGQVISDELGLDLKEATMQQLGRAKSVKVAKENTVIVDGLGDKKAIEDRVAQIRGQIEETKSEFDKEKLQERLAKLAGGVAVIRVGAATETEMKEAKLRLEDALAATRAAVEEGIIAGGGSAYIHASKKVAELVATLEGDEKTGANVILKSLEAPLFHISANAGLEGSVIINKVRESEPGIGFDALNERYVDMVGAGILDPVKVTRSALQNATSVASTLLTTESVVATIKEDTPAMPAGAPGMGGMM
;
A
#
# COMPACT_ATOMS: atom_id res chain seq x y z
N LEU A 1 -19.59 3.98 -0.71
CA LEU A 1 -19.17 2.98 -1.71
C LEU A 1 -19.34 3.57 -3.08
N VAL A 2 -18.39 3.35 -3.94
CA VAL A 2 -18.42 3.67 -5.37
C VAL A 2 -18.13 2.41 -6.16
N GLU A 3 -18.53 2.38 -7.41
CA GLU A 3 -18.17 1.31 -8.32
C GLU A 3 -16.65 1.31 -8.51
N GLY A 4 -16.02 0.15 -8.41
CA GLY A 4 -14.57 0.05 -8.47
C GLY A 4 -14.10 -1.36 -8.18
N MET A 5 -12.81 -1.58 -8.42
CA MET A 5 -12.20 -2.89 -8.24
C MET A 5 -10.77 -2.74 -7.71
N GLN A 6 -10.40 -3.62 -6.80
CA GLN A 6 -9.01 -3.81 -6.39
C GLN A 6 -8.52 -5.17 -6.87
N PHE A 7 -7.29 -5.21 -7.38
CA PHE A 7 -6.61 -6.46 -7.71
C PHE A 7 -5.13 -6.44 -7.31
N ASP A 8 -4.58 -7.62 -7.06
CA ASP A 8 -3.26 -7.83 -6.46
C ASP A 8 -2.15 -7.84 -7.54
N ARG A 9 -2.02 -6.73 -8.26
CA ARG A 9 -0.94 -6.42 -9.18
C ARG A 9 -0.62 -4.93 -9.08
N GLY A 10 0.64 -4.61 -8.89
CA GLY A 10 1.13 -3.24 -8.85
C GLY A 10 1.85 -2.83 -10.13
N TYR A 11 2.51 -1.68 -10.08
CA TYR A 11 3.27 -1.17 -11.22
C TYR A 11 4.42 -2.10 -11.61
N ILE A 12 4.70 -2.19 -12.91
CA ILE A 12 5.79 -3.03 -13.44
C ILE A 12 7.17 -2.47 -13.07
N SER A 13 7.28 -1.17 -12.88
CA SER A 13 8.52 -0.51 -12.49
C SER A 13 8.28 0.58 -11.47
N ALA A 14 9.13 0.67 -10.45
CA ALA A 14 9.09 1.72 -9.43
C ALA A 14 9.20 3.14 -10.02
N TYR A 15 9.86 3.30 -11.18
CA TYR A 15 9.93 4.58 -11.89
C TYR A 15 8.57 5.07 -12.41
N MET A 16 7.54 4.24 -12.35
CA MET A 16 6.16 4.62 -12.71
C MET A 16 5.40 5.26 -11.55
N ALA A 17 5.93 5.26 -10.31
CA ALA A 17 5.35 5.99 -9.20
C ALA A 17 5.27 7.50 -9.50
N THR A 18 4.18 8.15 -9.08
CA THR A 18 4.01 9.61 -9.16
C THR A 18 4.31 10.27 -7.83
N ASP A 19 4.17 9.53 -6.73
CA ASP A 19 4.55 9.89 -5.37
C ASP A 19 5.70 8.97 -4.95
N MET A 20 6.92 9.49 -4.93
CA MET A 20 8.13 8.70 -4.61
C MET A 20 8.28 8.43 -3.12
N GLU A 21 7.68 9.23 -2.25
CA GLU A 21 7.72 9.01 -0.79
C GLU A 21 6.83 7.82 -0.40
N LYS A 22 5.64 7.75 -0.99
CA LYS A 22 4.68 6.67 -0.76
C LYS A 22 4.88 5.48 -1.69
N MET A 23 5.74 5.61 -2.70
CA MET A 23 5.92 4.62 -3.76
C MET A 23 4.59 4.22 -4.41
N GLU A 24 3.77 5.21 -4.75
CA GLU A 24 2.45 5.06 -5.37
C GLU A 24 2.32 5.89 -6.63
N ALA A 25 1.51 5.42 -7.58
CA ALA A 25 1.11 6.18 -8.74
C ALA A 25 -0.39 6.49 -8.63
N ASN A 26 -0.74 7.78 -8.69
CA ASN A 26 -2.11 8.26 -8.66
C ASN A 26 -2.44 8.92 -10.00
N LEU A 27 -3.44 8.37 -10.69
CA LEU A 27 -3.94 8.88 -11.96
C LEU A 27 -5.38 9.36 -11.76
N GLU A 28 -5.62 10.65 -12.02
CA GLU A 28 -6.96 11.23 -12.05
C GLU A 28 -7.47 11.27 -13.48
N ASP A 29 -8.70 10.81 -13.70
CA ASP A 29 -9.38 10.71 -14.99
C ASP A 29 -8.58 9.97 -16.09
N PRO A 30 -7.93 8.81 -15.78
CA PRO A 30 -7.11 8.11 -16.78
C PRO A 30 -7.94 7.42 -17.84
N TYR A 31 -7.34 7.26 -19.02
CA TYR A 31 -7.70 6.20 -19.95
C TYR A 31 -7.05 4.88 -19.54
N ILE A 32 -7.70 3.76 -19.83
CA ILE A 32 -7.26 2.43 -19.41
C ILE A 32 -7.20 1.52 -20.63
N LEU A 33 -5.99 1.17 -21.05
CA LEU A 33 -5.75 0.13 -22.06
C LEU A 33 -5.78 -1.24 -21.37
N ILE A 34 -6.60 -2.15 -21.87
CA ILE A 34 -6.77 -3.49 -21.33
C ILE A 34 -6.44 -4.50 -22.43
N THR A 35 -5.43 -5.34 -22.20
CA THR A 35 -5.02 -6.36 -23.18
C THR A 35 -4.52 -7.63 -22.48
N ASP A 36 -4.75 -8.77 -23.09
CA ASP A 36 -4.16 -10.05 -22.70
C ASP A 36 -2.80 -10.31 -23.33
N LYS A 37 -2.34 -9.38 -24.19
CA LYS A 37 -1.04 -9.46 -24.88
C LYS A 37 0.09 -8.98 -23.99
N LYS A 38 1.30 -9.47 -24.33
CA LYS A 38 2.56 -8.96 -23.82
C LYS A 38 3.05 -7.85 -24.77
N ILE A 39 3.45 -6.73 -24.20
CA ILE A 39 3.95 -5.58 -24.96
C ILE A 39 5.47 -5.49 -24.78
N SER A 40 6.22 -5.90 -25.80
CA SER A 40 7.69 -5.86 -25.79
C SER A 40 8.25 -4.80 -26.73
N ASN A 41 7.54 -4.48 -27.81
CA ASN A 41 7.91 -3.50 -28.82
C ASN A 41 6.97 -2.30 -28.76
N ILE A 42 7.52 -1.11 -28.62
CA ILE A 42 6.74 0.14 -28.54
C ILE A 42 5.91 0.40 -29.79
N GLN A 43 6.32 -0.08 -30.96
CA GLN A 43 5.61 0.10 -32.22
C GLN A 43 4.22 -0.53 -32.24
N GLU A 44 3.97 -1.52 -31.36
CA GLU A 44 2.66 -2.17 -31.26
C GLU A 44 1.59 -1.26 -30.67
N VAL A 45 2.00 -0.30 -29.84
CA VAL A 45 1.09 0.62 -29.14
C VAL A 45 1.30 2.08 -29.53
N LEU A 46 2.29 2.36 -30.38
CA LEU A 46 2.69 3.72 -30.73
C LEU A 46 1.53 4.57 -31.28
N PRO A 47 0.68 4.08 -32.21
CA PRO A 47 -0.43 4.87 -32.75
C PRO A 47 -1.44 5.28 -31.66
N LEU A 48 -1.66 4.43 -30.67
CA LEU A 48 -2.53 4.72 -29.52
C LEU A 48 -1.86 5.74 -28.57
N LEU A 49 -0.57 5.57 -28.29
CA LEU A 49 0.17 6.48 -27.42
C LEU A 49 0.20 7.91 -28.00
N GLU A 50 0.35 8.04 -29.30
CA GLU A 50 0.30 9.35 -29.98
C GLU A 50 -1.06 10.03 -29.78
N GLN A 51 -2.17 9.31 -29.90
CA GLN A 51 -3.51 9.84 -29.64
C GLN A 51 -3.65 10.30 -28.18
N VAL A 52 -3.16 9.50 -27.21
CA VAL A 52 -3.21 9.82 -25.78
C VAL A 52 -2.38 11.06 -25.45
N VAL A 53 -1.17 11.17 -26.03
CA VAL A 53 -0.29 12.33 -25.85
C VAL A 53 -0.89 13.59 -26.47
N GLN A 54 -1.45 13.51 -27.68
CA GLN A 54 -2.13 14.64 -28.33
C GLN A 54 -3.34 15.12 -27.55
N ALA A 55 -4.05 14.21 -26.87
CA ALA A 55 -5.17 14.54 -26.00
C ALA A 55 -4.74 15.09 -24.63
N GLY A 56 -3.44 15.09 -24.31
CA GLY A 56 -2.94 15.47 -22.98
C GLY A 56 -3.42 14.55 -21.86
N ALA A 57 -3.80 13.30 -22.19
CA ALA A 57 -4.45 12.38 -21.29
C ALA A 57 -3.46 11.52 -20.51
N LYS A 58 -3.92 10.98 -19.39
CA LYS A 58 -3.18 10.01 -18.56
C LYS A 58 -3.58 8.59 -18.98
N LEU A 59 -2.63 7.66 -18.95
CA LEU A 59 -2.86 6.29 -19.39
C LEU A 59 -2.46 5.27 -18.32
N LEU A 60 -3.38 4.36 -18.00
CA LEU A 60 -3.07 3.10 -17.34
C LEU A 60 -3.03 2.00 -18.40
N ILE A 61 -1.97 1.20 -18.41
CA ILE A 61 -1.84 0.01 -19.27
C ILE A 61 -1.99 -1.22 -18.38
N ILE A 62 -2.98 -2.05 -18.64
CA ILE A 62 -3.17 -3.37 -18.02
C ILE A 62 -2.89 -4.40 -19.11
N ALA A 63 -1.74 -5.08 -19.05
CA ALA A 63 -1.29 -6.02 -20.04
C ALA A 63 -0.79 -7.32 -19.38
N GLU A 64 -0.64 -8.40 -20.14
CA GLU A 64 0.01 -9.61 -19.59
C GLU A 64 1.37 -9.27 -19.00
N ASP A 65 2.18 -8.55 -19.74
CA ASP A 65 3.44 -7.94 -19.29
C ASP A 65 3.79 -6.74 -20.19
N VAL A 66 4.61 -5.83 -19.68
CA VAL A 66 5.26 -4.80 -20.48
C VAL A 66 6.75 -4.83 -20.19
N GLU A 67 7.56 -5.11 -21.19
CA GLU A 67 8.99 -5.34 -20.98
C GLU A 67 9.84 -4.76 -22.11
N GLY A 68 11.16 -4.95 -22.00
CA GLY A 68 12.13 -4.62 -23.05
C GLY A 68 12.11 -3.16 -23.48
N GLU A 69 12.10 -2.94 -24.80
CA GLU A 69 12.11 -1.62 -25.40
C GLU A 69 10.85 -0.81 -25.05
N ALA A 70 9.69 -1.45 -25.04
CA ALA A 70 8.43 -0.80 -24.73
C ALA A 70 8.44 -0.21 -23.30
N LEU A 71 8.84 -0.99 -22.31
CA LEU A 71 8.94 -0.53 -20.92
C LEU A 71 9.92 0.63 -20.78
N THR A 72 11.11 0.51 -21.37
CA THR A 72 12.14 1.54 -21.30
C THR A 72 11.65 2.86 -21.92
N THR A 73 11.00 2.79 -23.08
CA THR A 73 10.47 3.96 -23.78
C THR A 73 9.37 4.64 -22.99
N LEU A 74 8.45 3.88 -22.38
CA LEU A 74 7.40 4.43 -21.52
C LEU A 74 7.98 5.15 -20.30
N ILE A 75 8.95 4.54 -19.61
CA ILE A 75 9.62 5.13 -18.45
C ILE A 75 10.35 6.42 -18.83
N VAL A 76 11.14 6.42 -19.91
CA VAL A 76 11.88 7.61 -20.36
C VAL A 76 10.94 8.77 -20.68
N ASN A 77 9.85 8.52 -21.41
CA ASN A 77 8.88 9.56 -21.74
C ASN A 77 8.13 10.09 -20.52
N LYS A 78 7.78 9.21 -19.56
CA LYS A 78 7.21 9.64 -18.29
C LYS A 78 8.17 10.52 -17.50
N LEU A 79 9.44 10.12 -17.36
CA LEU A 79 10.45 10.89 -16.62
C LEU A 79 10.75 12.25 -17.29
N ARG A 80 10.63 12.34 -18.61
CA ARG A 80 10.73 13.61 -19.36
C ARG A 80 9.48 14.48 -19.24
N GLY A 81 8.42 13.98 -18.60
CA GLY A 81 7.15 14.71 -18.46
C GLY A 81 6.34 14.80 -19.76
N THR A 82 6.66 14.00 -20.78
CA THR A 82 5.95 14.01 -22.08
C THR A 82 4.49 13.57 -21.90
N PHE A 83 4.23 12.53 -21.08
CA PHE A 83 2.90 12.12 -20.67
C PHE A 83 2.93 11.26 -19.42
N GLN A 84 1.80 11.15 -18.75
CA GLN A 84 1.66 10.32 -17.56
C GLN A 84 1.16 8.94 -17.94
N VAL A 85 1.99 7.93 -17.72
CA VAL A 85 1.67 6.53 -17.98
C VAL A 85 2.08 5.65 -16.80
N VAL A 86 1.24 4.67 -16.49
CA VAL A 86 1.54 3.60 -15.54
C VAL A 86 1.18 2.28 -16.20
N ALA A 87 2.06 1.30 -16.11
CA ALA A 87 1.80 -0.05 -16.61
C ALA A 87 1.77 -1.04 -15.43
N VAL A 88 0.76 -1.90 -15.44
CA VAL A 88 0.55 -2.97 -14.46
C VAL A 88 0.35 -4.30 -15.17
N LYS A 89 0.71 -5.40 -14.49
CA LYS A 89 0.41 -6.73 -15.01
C LYS A 89 -1.06 -7.07 -14.82
N ALA A 90 -1.63 -7.73 -15.81
CA ALA A 90 -3.01 -8.25 -15.74
C ALA A 90 -3.17 -9.22 -14.56
N PRO A 91 -4.26 -9.15 -13.81
CA PRO A 91 -4.52 -10.07 -12.72
C PRO A 91 -4.89 -11.48 -13.23
N GLY A 92 -4.52 -12.51 -12.47
CA GLY A 92 -4.81 -13.90 -12.81
C GLY A 92 -3.86 -14.51 -13.85
N TYR A 93 -4.17 -15.73 -14.25
CA TYR A 93 -3.41 -16.53 -15.23
C TYR A 93 -4.37 -17.32 -16.12
N GLY A 94 -3.97 -17.58 -17.38
CA GLY A 94 -4.78 -18.35 -18.32
C GLY A 94 -6.19 -17.78 -18.53
N ASP A 95 -7.19 -18.64 -18.57
CA ASP A 95 -8.59 -18.24 -18.79
C ASP A 95 -9.13 -17.32 -17.69
N ARG A 96 -8.66 -17.47 -16.46
CA ARG A 96 -9.03 -16.55 -15.37
C ARG A 96 -8.56 -15.13 -15.62
N ARG A 97 -7.38 -14.94 -16.23
CA ARG A 97 -6.90 -13.61 -16.62
C ARG A 97 -7.86 -12.96 -17.62
N LYS A 98 -8.29 -13.70 -18.65
CA LYS A 98 -9.23 -13.22 -19.66
C LYS A 98 -10.55 -12.77 -19.02
N GLU A 99 -11.09 -13.58 -18.13
CA GLU A 99 -12.31 -13.28 -17.41
C GLU A 99 -12.18 -12.03 -16.52
N MET A 100 -11.04 -11.86 -15.82
CA MET A 100 -10.78 -10.68 -15.00
C MET A 100 -10.55 -9.43 -15.84
N LEU A 101 -9.88 -9.54 -16.98
CA LEU A 101 -9.74 -8.42 -17.93
C LEU A 101 -11.09 -7.99 -18.48
N GLN A 102 -11.99 -8.95 -18.78
CA GLN A 102 -13.34 -8.64 -19.21
C GLN A 102 -14.16 -7.94 -18.11
N ASP A 103 -14.01 -8.36 -16.85
CA ASP A 103 -14.66 -7.68 -15.72
C ASP A 103 -14.17 -6.24 -15.56
N ILE A 104 -12.85 -6.01 -15.72
CA ILE A 104 -12.27 -4.66 -15.70
C ILE A 104 -12.77 -3.82 -16.88
N ALA A 105 -12.88 -4.41 -18.07
CA ALA A 105 -13.40 -3.73 -19.26
C ALA A 105 -14.86 -3.28 -19.07
N ILE A 106 -15.71 -4.16 -18.55
CA ILE A 106 -17.11 -3.84 -18.25
C ILE A 106 -17.20 -2.74 -17.17
N LEU A 107 -16.41 -2.85 -16.11
CA LEU A 107 -16.37 -1.86 -15.03
C LEU A 107 -15.97 -0.47 -15.53
N THR A 108 -15.06 -0.40 -16.49
CA THR A 108 -14.48 0.86 -16.98
C THR A 108 -15.07 1.37 -18.28
N GLY A 109 -15.97 0.59 -18.90
CA GLY A 109 -16.60 0.92 -20.20
C GLY A 109 -15.64 0.79 -21.38
N GLY A 110 -14.53 0.03 -21.23
CA GLY A 110 -13.59 -0.26 -22.28
C GLY A 110 -13.80 -1.61 -22.95
N GLN A 111 -12.83 -1.98 -23.80
CA GLN A 111 -12.78 -3.28 -24.47
C GLN A 111 -11.44 -3.95 -24.18
N VAL A 112 -11.44 -5.27 -24.09
CA VAL A 112 -10.20 -6.06 -24.04
C VAL A 112 -9.64 -6.17 -25.45
N ILE A 113 -8.43 -5.67 -25.67
CA ILE A 113 -7.73 -5.81 -26.95
C ILE A 113 -7.04 -7.17 -26.96
N SER A 114 -7.57 -8.11 -27.73
CA SER A 114 -7.12 -9.50 -27.81
C SER A 114 -7.26 -10.06 -29.20
N ASP A 115 -6.31 -10.92 -29.61
CA ASP A 115 -6.39 -11.61 -30.90
C ASP A 115 -7.62 -12.53 -31.02
N GLU A 116 -8.03 -13.11 -29.91
CA GLU A 116 -9.23 -13.97 -29.87
C GLU A 116 -10.51 -13.18 -30.18
N LEU A 117 -10.52 -11.88 -29.86
CA LEU A 117 -11.62 -10.97 -30.18
C LEU A 117 -11.44 -10.27 -31.53
N GLY A 118 -10.37 -10.60 -32.28
CA GLY A 118 -10.06 -9.98 -33.57
C GLY A 118 -9.58 -8.53 -33.47
N LEU A 119 -9.07 -8.10 -32.28
CA LEU A 119 -8.59 -6.75 -32.02
C LEU A 119 -7.06 -6.71 -31.95
N ASP A 120 -6.42 -5.84 -32.74
CA ASP A 120 -4.98 -5.62 -32.72
C ASP A 120 -4.64 -4.34 -31.96
N LEU A 121 -3.55 -4.39 -31.17
CA LEU A 121 -3.03 -3.23 -30.45
C LEU A 121 -2.63 -2.09 -31.38
N LYS A 122 -2.17 -2.40 -32.60
CA LYS A 122 -1.76 -1.40 -33.62
C LYS A 122 -2.94 -0.60 -34.15
N GLU A 123 -4.12 -1.19 -34.12
CA GLU A 123 -5.38 -0.58 -34.61
C GLU A 123 -6.21 -0.02 -33.45
N ALA A 124 -5.71 -0.13 -32.21
CA ALA A 124 -6.44 0.34 -31.04
C ALA A 124 -6.63 1.86 -31.07
N THR A 125 -7.81 2.29 -30.67
CA THR A 125 -8.20 3.70 -30.61
C THR A 125 -8.63 4.10 -29.19
N MET A 126 -8.65 5.39 -28.91
CA MET A 126 -9.09 5.90 -27.61
C MET A 126 -10.54 5.51 -27.25
N GLN A 127 -11.38 5.22 -28.25
CA GLN A 127 -12.79 4.81 -28.02
C GLN A 127 -12.92 3.42 -27.39
N GLN A 128 -11.90 2.58 -27.54
CA GLN A 128 -11.86 1.22 -26.97
C GLN A 128 -11.27 1.21 -25.57
N LEU A 129 -10.70 2.33 -25.11
CA LEU A 129 -10.09 2.44 -23.79
C LEU A 129 -11.16 2.59 -22.70
N GLY A 130 -10.96 1.91 -21.59
CA GLY A 130 -11.74 2.13 -20.38
C GLY A 130 -11.45 3.49 -19.74
N ARG A 131 -12.35 3.92 -18.86
CA ARG A 131 -12.24 5.17 -18.09
C ARG A 131 -12.58 4.92 -16.63
N ALA A 132 -11.96 5.67 -15.75
CA ALA A 132 -12.30 5.72 -14.34
C ALA A 132 -12.07 7.14 -13.81
N LYS A 133 -12.68 7.46 -12.68
CA LYS A 133 -12.45 8.75 -12.03
C LYS A 133 -11.04 8.86 -11.48
N SER A 134 -10.54 7.80 -10.86
CA SER A 134 -9.14 7.73 -10.44
C SER A 134 -8.65 6.29 -10.38
N VAL A 135 -7.33 6.13 -10.53
CA VAL A 135 -6.64 4.86 -10.33
C VAL A 135 -5.44 5.08 -9.43
N LYS A 136 -5.35 4.26 -8.40
CA LYS A 136 -4.20 4.22 -7.49
C LYS A 136 -3.44 2.91 -7.69
N VAL A 137 -2.16 3.01 -7.98
CA VAL A 137 -1.28 1.85 -8.18
C VAL A 137 -0.15 1.90 -7.16
N ALA A 138 -0.06 0.87 -6.34
CA ALA A 138 1.04 0.65 -5.41
C ALA A 138 1.97 -0.45 -5.93
N LYS A 139 2.94 -0.87 -5.13
CA LYS A 139 3.89 -1.92 -5.49
C LYS A 139 3.23 -3.26 -5.80
N GLU A 140 2.16 -3.61 -5.09
CA GLU A 140 1.56 -4.95 -5.14
C GLU A 140 0.07 -4.96 -5.49
N ASN A 141 -0.56 -3.80 -5.56
CA ASN A 141 -1.98 -3.70 -5.85
C ASN A 141 -2.34 -2.49 -6.72
N THR A 142 -3.46 -2.62 -7.40
CA THR A 142 -4.08 -1.55 -8.19
C THR A 142 -5.53 -1.42 -7.75
N VAL A 143 -5.97 -0.18 -7.52
CA VAL A 143 -7.34 0.16 -7.15
C VAL A 143 -7.91 1.09 -8.22
N ILE A 144 -8.94 0.64 -8.91
CA ILE A 144 -9.75 1.43 -9.83
C ILE A 144 -10.94 1.98 -9.05
N VAL A 145 -11.12 3.29 -9.04
CA VAL A 145 -12.16 3.98 -8.29
C VAL A 145 -13.11 4.65 -9.25
N ASP A 146 -14.40 4.38 -9.08
CA ASP A 146 -15.47 5.00 -9.86
C ASP A 146 -15.27 4.76 -11.38
N GLY A 147 -15.30 3.49 -11.76
CA GLY A 147 -15.23 3.09 -13.18
C GLY A 147 -16.43 3.65 -13.94
N LEU A 148 -16.20 4.12 -15.17
CA LEU A 148 -17.23 4.77 -15.99
C LEU A 148 -17.94 3.79 -16.93
N GLY A 149 -18.03 2.51 -16.57
CA GLY A 149 -18.78 1.49 -17.27
C GLY A 149 -20.31 1.66 -17.12
N ASP A 150 -21.07 0.99 -18.00
CA ASP A 150 -22.52 0.97 -17.90
C ASP A 150 -22.97 0.13 -16.71
N LYS A 151 -23.79 0.72 -15.82
CA LYS A 151 -24.28 0.06 -14.60
C LYS A 151 -25.04 -1.23 -14.89
N LYS A 152 -25.86 -1.22 -15.93
CA LYS A 152 -26.63 -2.40 -16.31
C LYS A 152 -25.71 -3.53 -16.78
N ALA A 153 -24.67 -3.21 -17.55
CA ALA A 153 -23.67 -4.20 -17.98
C ALA A 153 -22.92 -4.79 -16.79
N ILE A 154 -22.63 -3.99 -15.75
CA ILE A 154 -22.00 -4.47 -14.51
C ILE A 154 -22.96 -5.39 -13.75
N GLU A 155 -24.22 -5.01 -13.59
CA GLU A 155 -25.27 -5.83 -12.94
C GLU A 155 -25.47 -7.16 -13.66
N ASP A 156 -25.58 -7.13 -15.00
CA ASP A 156 -25.71 -8.33 -15.83
C ASP A 156 -24.51 -9.26 -15.68
N ARG A 157 -23.29 -8.69 -15.61
CA ARG A 157 -22.07 -9.46 -15.38
C ARG A 157 -22.04 -10.09 -13.98
N VAL A 158 -22.45 -9.36 -12.96
CA VAL A 158 -22.60 -9.88 -11.58
C VAL A 158 -23.59 -11.04 -11.55
N ALA A 159 -24.73 -10.91 -12.22
CA ALA A 159 -25.73 -11.98 -12.32
C ALA A 159 -25.16 -13.22 -13.03
N GLN A 160 -24.39 -13.04 -14.12
CA GLN A 160 -23.73 -14.12 -14.83
C GLN A 160 -22.75 -14.89 -13.91
N ILE A 161 -21.90 -14.18 -13.15
CA ILE A 161 -20.95 -14.81 -12.22
C ILE A 161 -21.70 -15.59 -11.12
N ARG A 162 -22.81 -15.05 -10.60
CA ARG A 162 -23.65 -15.77 -9.62
C ARG A 162 -24.22 -17.06 -10.19
N GLY A 163 -24.71 -17.04 -11.42
CA GLY A 163 -25.16 -18.27 -12.10
C GLY A 163 -24.04 -19.30 -12.23
N GLN A 164 -22.82 -18.88 -12.61
CA GLN A 164 -21.66 -19.77 -12.68
C GLN A 164 -21.29 -20.40 -11.32
N ILE A 165 -21.45 -19.65 -10.21
CA ILE A 165 -21.22 -20.17 -8.84
C ILE A 165 -22.23 -21.28 -8.48
N GLU A 166 -23.48 -21.15 -8.92
CA GLU A 166 -24.53 -22.15 -8.66
C GLU A 166 -24.33 -23.42 -9.51
N GLU A 167 -23.85 -23.28 -10.74
CA GLU A 167 -23.67 -24.38 -11.70
C GLU A 167 -22.39 -25.18 -11.45
N THR A 168 -21.33 -24.56 -10.90
CA THR A 168 -20.03 -25.22 -10.72
C THR A 168 -20.06 -26.26 -9.60
N LYS A 169 -19.48 -27.44 -9.88
CA LYS A 169 -19.34 -28.55 -8.93
C LYS A 169 -17.98 -28.58 -8.23
N SER A 170 -17.04 -27.76 -8.68
CA SER A 170 -15.69 -27.66 -8.13
C SER A 170 -15.66 -26.62 -7.01
N GLU A 171 -15.40 -27.03 -5.78
CA GLU A 171 -15.27 -26.11 -4.64
C GLU A 171 -14.16 -25.06 -4.86
N PHE A 172 -13.07 -25.46 -5.51
CA PHE A 172 -11.99 -24.54 -5.85
C PHE A 172 -12.43 -23.47 -6.88
N ASP A 173 -13.15 -23.87 -7.92
CA ASP A 173 -13.66 -22.91 -8.92
C ASP A 173 -14.73 -22.02 -8.32
N LYS A 174 -15.56 -22.57 -7.45
CA LYS A 174 -16.56 -21.83 -6.69
C LYS A 174 -15.94 -20.73 -5.82
N GLU A 175 -14.88 -21.06 -5.07
CA GLU A 175 -14.11 -20.10 -4.28
C GLU A 175 -13.56 -18.96 -5.17
N LYS A 176 -13.00 -19.30 -6.33
CA LYS A 176 -12.43 -18.30 -7.26
C LYS A 176 -13.49 -17.44 -7.94
N LEU A 177 -14.65 -17.99 -8.24
CA LEU A 177 -15.80 -17.22 -8.74
C LEU A 177 -16.36 -16.29 -7.66
N GLN A 178 -16.42 -16.74 -6.41
CA GLN A 178 -16.83 -15.90 -5.27
C GLN A 178 -15.84 -14.75 -5.03
N GLU A 179 -14.53 -15.00 -5.10
CA GLU A 179 -13.50 -13.97 -5.02
C GLU A 179 -13.69 -12.91 -6.13
N ARG A 180 -13.93 -13.35 -7.36
CA ARG A 180 -14.16 -12.49 -8.51
C ARG A 180 -15.46 -11.69 -8.38
N LEU A 181 -16.54 -12.32 -7.93
CA LEU A 181 -17.79 -11.65 -7.62
C LEU A 181 -17.61 -10.57 -6.55
N ALA A 182 -16.90 -10.86 -5.48
CA ALA A 182 -16.63 -9.92 -4.40
C ALA A 182 -15.84 -8.68 -4.92
N LYS A 183 -14.87 -8.89 -5.81
CA LYS A 183 -14.10 -7.80 -6.42
C LYS A 183 -14.95 -6.90 -7.32
N LEU A 184 -15.87 -7.47 -8.11
CA LEU A 184 -16.71 -6.71 -9.04
C LEU A 184 -17.92 -6.06 -8.35
N ALA A 185 -18.61 -6.82 -7.48
CA ALA A 185 -19.84 -6.37 -6.82
C ALA A 185 -19.59 -5.59 -5.52
N GLY A 186 -18.42 -5.76 -4.89
CA GLY A 186 -18.07 -5.15 -3.61
C GLY A 186 -17.81 -3.65 -3.69
N GLY A 187 -17.39 -3.16 -4.84
CA GLY A 187 -17.01 -1.77 -5.04
C GLY A 187 -15.78 -1.36 -4.22
N VAL A 188 -15.53 -0.07 -4.15
CA VAL A 188 -14.45 0.55 -3.38
C VAL A 188 -15.04 1.52 -2.35
N ALA A 189 -14.62 1.40 -1.09
CA ALA A 189 -14.97 2.36 -0.06
C ALA A 189 -14.08 3.60 -0.18
N VAL A 190 -14.69 4.76 -0.39
CA VAL A 190 -13.99 6.05 -0.45
C VAL A 190 -14.30 6.84 0.82
N ILE A 191 -13.29 7.07 1.65
CA ILE A 191 -13.38 7.93 2.82
C ILE A 191 -12.90 9.33 2.42
N ARG A 192 -13.80 10.29 2.42
CA ARG A 192 -13.46 11.69 2.12
C ARG A 192 -13.10 12.40 3.40
N VAL A 193 -11.91 12.97 3.45
CA VAL A 193 -11.40 13.72 4.60
C VAL A 193 -11.50 15.21 4.29
N GLY A 194 -12.00 15.98 5.24
CA GLY A 194 -12.06 17.44 5.18
C GLY A 194 -11.69 18.04 6.52
N ALA A 195 -11.12 19.24 6.51
CA ALA A 195 -10.83 20.03 7.69
C ALA A 195 -10.86 21.52 7.34
N ALA A 196 -10.80 22.39 8.34
CA ALA A 196 -10.82 23.84 8.15
C ALA A 196 -9.52 24.37 7.52
N THR A 197 -8.39 23.70 7.77
CA THR A 197 -7.08 24.07 7.24
C THR A 197 -6.46 22.91 6.48
N GLU A 198 -5.52 23.20 5.57
CA GLU A 198 -4.77 22.19 4.82
C GLU A 198 -3.92 21.32 5.75
N THR A 199 -3.33 21.88 6.78
CA THR A 199 -2.51 21.15 7.76
C THR A 199 -3.34 20.14 8.53
N GLU A 200 -4.50 20.54 9.04
CA GLU A 200 -5.43 19.63 9.72
C GLU A 200 -5.95 18.52 8.79
N MET A 201 -6.24 18.87 7.53
CA MET A 201 -6.67 17.88 6.55
C MET A 201 -5.59 16.83 6.25
N LYS A 202 -4.33 17.27 6.11
CA LYS A 202 -3.19 16.36 5.92
C LYS A 202 -2.99 15.46 7.13
N GLU A 203 -3.06 16.01 8.34
CA GLU A 203 -2.92 15.24 9.58
C GLU A 203 -4.04 14.18 9.70
N ALA A 204 -5.29 14.58 9.51
CA ALA A 204 -6.42 13.66 9.56
C ALA A 204 -6.33 12.56 8.48
N LYS A 205 -5.84 12.89 7.27
CA LYS A 205 -5.60 11.92 6.20
C LYS A 205 -4.52 10.91 6.60
N LEU A 206 -3.38 11.37 7.10
CA LEU A 206 -2.28 10.50 7.54
C LEU A 206 -2.71 9.57 8.68
N ARG A 207 -3.50 10.07 9.63
CA ARG A 207 -4.06 9.27 10.72
C ARG A 207 -5.00 8.17 10.22
N LEU A 208 -5.83 8.45 9.22
CA LEU A 208 -6.69 7.44 8.59
C LEU A 208 -5.90 6.43 7.77
N GLU A 209 -4.87 6.86 7.06
CA GLU A 209 -3.98 5.97 6.31
C GLU A 209 -3.26 5.01 7.25
N ASP A 210 -2.78 5.49 8.40
CA ASP A 210 -2.15 4.68 9.44
C ASP A 210 -3.12 3.66 10.05
N ALA A 211 -4.32 4.10 10.42
CA ALA A 211 -5.37 3.22 10.93
C ALA A 211 -5.75 2.11 9.95
N LEU A 212 -5.83 2.41 8.64
CA LEU A 212 -6.08 1.42 7.59
C LEU A 212 -4.92 0.43 7.46
N ALA A 213 -3.67 0.90 7.50
CA ALA A 213 -2.49 0.05 7.42
C ALA A 213 -2.41 -0.89 8.64
N ALA A 214 -2.66 -0.37 9.84
CA ALA A 214 -2.72 -1.15 11.08
C ALA A 214 -3.83 -2.21 11.04
N THR A 215 -5.03 -1.84 10.53
CA THR A 215 -6.15 -2.78 10.37
C THR A 215 -5.81 -3.91 9.41
N ARG A 216 -5.19 -3.63 8.27
CA ARG A 216 -4.75 -4.66 7.32
C ARG A 216 -3.71 -5.59 7.94
N ALA A 217 -2.71 -5.03 8.63
CA ALA A 217 -1.70 -5.82 9.34
C ALA A 217 -2.32 -6.73 10.42
N ALA A 218 -3.36 -6.23 11.12
CA ALA A 218 -4.10 -7.01 12.11
C ALA A 218 -4.89 -8.16 11.49
N VAL A 219 -5.47 -7.97 10.31
CA VAL A 219 -6.17 -9.04 9.58
C VAL A 219 -5.20 -10.12 9.12
N GLU A 220 -3.98 -9.75 8.73
CA GLU A 220 -2.98 -10.71 8.22
C GLU A 220 -2.37 -11.61 9.30
N GLU A 221 -1.99 -11.07 10.46
CA GLU A 221 -1.26 -11.80 11.51
C GLU A 221 -1.93 -11.76 12.89
N GLY A 222 -3.10 -11.14 13.00
CA GLY A 222 -3.80 -11.01 14.29
C GLY A 222 -3.36 -9.82 15.13
N ILE A 223 -3.87 -9.77 16.35
CA ILE A 223 -3.71 -8.68 17.31
C ILE A 223 -3.11 -9.17 18.62
N ILE A 224 -2.46 -8.26 19.34
CA ILE A 224 -1.91 -8.46 20.69
C ILE A 224 -2.26 -7.28 21.59
N ALA A 225 -2.00 -7.44 22.88
CA ALA A 225 -2.07 -6.36 23.86
C ALA A 225 -1.12 -5.22 23.43
N GLY A 226 -1.67 -4.01 23.26
CA GLY A 226 -0.96 -2.85 22.73
C GLY A 226 -0.12 -2.12 23.78
N GLY A 227 0.34 -0.93 23.41
CA GLY A 227 1.08 -0.04 24.32
C GLY A 227 2.42 -0.59 24.78
N GLY A 228 3.04 -1.52 24.05
CA GLY A 228 4.28 -2.18 24.44
C GLY A 228 4.12 -3.29 25.48
N SER A 229 2.90 -3.55 25.98
CA SER A 229 2.64 -4.56 27.02
C SER A 229 2.99 -5.97 26.59
N ALA A 230 2.72 -6.32 25.32
CA ALA A 230 3.06 -7.63 24.77
C ALA A 230 4.56 -7.91 24.80
N TYR A 231 5.42 -6.94 24.58
CA TYR A 231 6.88 -7.11 24.70
C TYR A 231 7.30 -7.42 26.15
N ILE A 232 6.68 -6.76 27.13
CA ILE A 232 6.99 -7.02 28.55
C ILE A 232 6.59 -8.44 28.94
N HIS A 233 5.42 -8.92 28.48
CA HIS A 233 5.02 -10.31 28.74
C HIS A 233 5.90 -11.33 28.00
N ALA A 234 6.29 -11.04 26.75
CA ALA A 234 7.21 -11.87 25.97
C ALA A 234 8.61 -11.93 26.59
N SER A 235 9.05 -10.87 27.30
CA SER A 235 10.38 -10.79 27.91
C SER A 235 10.64 -11.94 28.89
N LYS A 236 9.60 -12.51 29.53
CA LYS A 236 9.74 -13.68 30.42
C LYS A 236 10.29 -14.90 29.66
N LYS A 237 9.77 -15.17 28.46
CA LYS A 237 10.25 -16.28 27.62
C LYS A 237 11.65 -16.01 27.05
N VAL A 238 11.93 -14.77 26.70
CA VAL A 238 13.29 -14.38 26.28
C VAL A 238 14.29 -14.55 27.41
N ALA A 239 13.94 -14.18 28.64
CA ALA A 239 14.80 -14.38 29.81
C ALA A 239 15.10 -15.87 30.08
N GLU A 240 14.13 -16.76 29.92
CA GLU A 240 14.33 -18.21 30.00
C GLU A 240 15.38 -18.68 28.97
N LEU A 241 15.29 -18.21 27.71
CA LEU A 241 16.27 -18.50 26.68
C LEU A 241 17.66 -17.96 27.02
N VAL A 242 17.75 -16.69 27.46
CA VAL A 242 19.01 -16.04 27.86
C VAL A 242 19.74 -16.83 28.96
N ALA A 243 18.97 -17.45 29.86
CA ALA A 243 19.57 -18.28 30.93
C ALA A 243 20.30 -19.53 30.40
N THR A 244 19.96 -20.00 29.20
CA THR A 244 20.57 -21.18 28.55
C THR A 244 21.79 -20.84 27.69
N LEU A 245 22.03 -19.56 27.41
CA LEU A 245 23.11 -19.08 26.57
C LEU A 245 24.36 -18.72 27.36
N GLU A 246 25.53 -18.72 26.70
CA GLU A 246 26.81 -18.36 27.25
C GLU A 246 27.57 -17.38 26.37
N GLY A 247 28.61 -16.71 26.91
CA GLY A 247 29.49 -15.84 26.14
C GLY A 247 28.79 -14.67 25.41
N ASP A 248 29.21 -14.43 24.19
CA ASP A 248 28.72 -13.31 23.37
C ASP A 248 27.26 -13.49 22.95
N GLU A 249 26.79 -14.72 22.73
CA GLU A 249 25.40 -14.99 22.44
C GLU A 249 24.47 -14.55 23.59
N LYS A 250 24.89 -14.82 24.84
CA LYS A 250 24.16 -14.35 26.01
C LYS A 250 24.14 -12.83 26.09
N THR A 251 25.28 -12.19 25.78
CA THR A 251 25.38 -10.73 25.78
C THR A 251 24.45 -10.13 24.75
N GLY A 252 24.44 -10.64 23.51
CA GLY A 252 23.54 -10.19 22.46
C GLY A 252 22.03 -10.40 22.80
N ALA A 253 21.69 -11.55 23.37
CA ALA A 253 20.34 -11.85 23.81
C ALA A 253 19.89 -10.94 24.97
N ASN A 254 20.79 -10.54 25.88
CA ASN A 254 20.49 -9.56 26.93
C ASN A 254 20.23 -8.16 26.37
N VAL A 255 20.88 -7.75 25.27
CA VAL A 255 20.59 -6.48 24.59
C VAL A 255 19.15 -6.50 24.08
N ILE A 256 18.74 -7.59 23.42
CA ILE A 256 17.34 -7.74 22.96
C ILE A 256 16.38 -7.71 24.15
N LEU A 257 16.63 -8.50 25.20
CA LEU A 257 15.78 -8.55 26.39
C LEU A 257 15.57 -7.15 26.98
N LYS A 258 16.62 -6.36 27.07
CA LYS A 258 16.54 -4.98 27.57
C LYS A 258 15.78 -4.05 26.64
N SER A 259 15.93 -4.22 25.33
CA SER A 259 15.23 -3.39 24.34
C SER A 259 13.72 -3.57 24.34
N LEU A 260 13.19 -4.75 24.76
CA LEU A 260 11.75 -5.01 24.87
C LEU A 260 11.05 -4.08 25.88
N GLU A 261 11.77 -3.49 26.81
CA GLU A 261 11.21 -2.55 27.79
C GLU A 261 10.96 -1.14 27.18
N ALA A 262 11.72 -0.77 26.15
CA ALA A 262 11.77 0.58 25.64
C ALA A 262 10.41 1.14 25.17
N PRO A 263 9.55 0.42 24.45
CA PRO A 263 8.27 0.96 24.00
C PRO A 263 7.38 1.41 25.15
N LEU A 264 7.16 0.55 26.14
CA LEU A 264 6.32 0.90 27.29
C LEU A 264 6.98 1.97 28.17
N PHE A 265 8.32 1.93 28.31
CA PHE A 265 9.06 2.97 29.00
C PHE A 265 8.82 4.35 28.43
N HIS A 266 8.98 4.49 27.11
CA HIS A 266 8.82 5.79 26.45
C HIS A 266 7.37 6.26 26.43
N ILE A 267 6.39 5.37 26.26
CA ILE A 267 4.97 5.72 26.36
C ILE A 267 4.67 6.30 27.75
N SER A 268 5.16 5.65 28.79
CA SER A 268 4.96 6.10 30.18
C SER A 268 5.68 7.43 30.47
N ALA A 269 6.93 7.56 30.00
CA ALA A 269 7.72 8.79 30.17
C ALA A 269 7.08 9.98 29.43
N ASN A 270 6.54 9.77 28.22
CA ASN A 270 5.83 10.79 27.47
C ASN A 270 4.52 11.24 28.15
N ALA A 271 3.92 10.36 28.95
CA ALA A 271 2.78 10.70 29.82
C ALA A 271 3.23 11.39 31.14
N GLY A 272 4.52 11.64 31.33
CA GLY A 272 5.05 12.27 32.57
C GLY A 272 5.21 11.28 33.73
N LEU A 273 5.17 9.99 33.48
CA LEU A 273 5.20 8.95 34.51
C LEU A 273 6.53 8.20 34.56
N GLU A 274 6.84 7.56 35.68
CA GLU A 274 8.06 6.76 35.85
C GLU A 274 7.93 5.39 35.16
N GLY A 275 8.53 5.25 33.98
CA GLY A 275 8.39 4.07 33.13
C GLY A 275 8.87 2.78 33.78
N SER A 276 9.94 2.84 34.62
CA SER A 276 10.49 1.67 35.31
C SER A 276 9.50 1.04 36.29
N VAL A 277 8.75 1.86 36.98
CA VAL A 277 7.72 1.41 37.95
C VAL A 277 6.56 0.71 37.20
N ILE A 278 6.14 1.32 36.09
CA ILE A 278 5.04 0.78 35.26
C ILE A 278 5.44 -0.56 34.64
N ILE A 279 6.66 -0.65 34.06
CA ILE A 279 7.19 -1.88 33.48
C ILE A 279 7.19 -3.02 34.51
N ASN A 280 7.70 -2.77 35.72
CA ASN A 280 7.75 -3.79 36.75
C ASN A 280 6.34 -4.29 37.12
N LYS A 281 5.38 -3.39 37.26
CA LYS A 281 4.01 -3.76 37.57
C LYS A 281 3.32 -4.54 36.45
N VAL A 282 3.56 -4.17 35.18
CA VAL A 282 3.06 -4.94 34.02
C VAL A 282 3.73 -6.32 33.95
N ARG A 283 5.02 -6.40 34.25
CA ARG A 283 5.78 -7.68 34.27
C ARG A 283 5.23 -8.66 35.32
N GLU A 284 4.77 -8.16 36.44
CA GLU A 284 4.18 -8.99 37.53
C GLU A 284 2.72 -9.35 37.25
N SER A 285 2.06 -8.64 36.34
CA SER A 285 0.65 -8.87 36.01
C SER A 285 0.45 -10.11 35.13
N GLU A 286 -0.81 -10.55 35.00
CA GLU A 286 -1.20 -11.62 34.08
C GLU A 286 -1.00 -11.21 32.61
N PRO A 287 -0.75 -12.17 31.71
CA PRO A 287 -0.69 -11.89 30.28
C PRO A 287 -1.95 -11.18 29.77
N GLY A 288 -1.77 -10.11 28.99
CA GLY A 288 -2.87 -9.28 28.48
C GLY A 288 -3.13 -8.02 29.31
N ILE A 289 -2.72 -7.97 30.57
CA ILE A 289 -2.80 -6.76 31.38
C ILE A 289 -1.64 -5.82 30.97
N GLY A 290 -1.98 -4.56 30.73
CA GLY A 290 -1.03 -3.50 30.39
C GLY A 290 -1.40 -2.18 31.04
N PHE A 291 -0.72 -1.12 30.62
CA PHE A 291 -0.91 0.22 31.16
C PHE A 291 -1.60 1.14 30.12
N ASP A 292 -2.79 1.61 30.46
CA ASP A 292 -3.53 2.64 29.72
C ASP A 292 -2.98 4.01 30.15
N ALA A 293 -2.09 4.57 29.34
CA ALA A 293 -1.40 5.84 29.64
C ALA A 293 -2.35 7.05 29.59
N LEU A 294 -3.47 6.96 28.88
CA LEU A 294 -4.46 8.04 28.81
C LEU A 294 -5.24 8.19 30.13
N ASN A 295 -5.61 7.06 30.74
CA ASN A 295 -6.40 7.04 31.97
C ASN A 295 -5.57 6.68 33.20
N GLU A 296 -4.25 6.50 33.05
CA GLU A 296 -3.27 6.17 34.10
C GLU A 296 -3.67 4.95 34.94
N ARG A 297 -4.13 3.88 34.27
CA ARG A 297 -4.63 2.67 34.95
C ARG A 297 -4.15 1.40 34.27
N TYR A 298 -4.12 0.31 35.07
CA TYR A 298 -3.81 -1.03 34.55
C TYR A 298 -5.11 -1.73 34.16
N VAL A 299 -5.16 -2.23 32.95
CA VAL A 299 -6.36 -2.83 32.35
C VAL A 299 -6.02 -4.04 31.50
N ASP A 300 -7.03 -4.88 31.23
CA ASP A 300 -6.96 -5.80 30.11
C ASP A 300 -6.95 -4.99 28.81
N MET A 301 -5.81 -5.00 28.13
CA MET A 301 -5.59 -4.16 26.95
C MET A 301 -6.51 -4.53 25.79
N VAL A 302 -6.78 -5.83 25.61
CA VAL A 302 -7.67 -6.31 24.55
C VAL A 302 -9.11 -5.89 24.85
N GLY A 303 -9.57 -6.08 26.06
CA GLY A 303 -10.91 -5.67 26.50
C GLY A 303 -11.10 -4.14 26.49
N ALA A 304 -10.04 -3.37 26.73
CA ALA A 304 -10.05 -1.91 26.66
C ALA A 304 -9.91 -1.36 25.22
N GLY A 305 -9.69 -2.22 24.20
CA GLY A 305 -9.51 -1.79 22.82
C GLY A 305 -8.13 -1.20 22.53
N ILE A 306 -7.15 -1.39 23.39
CA ILE A 306 -5.76 -0.93 23.21
C ILE A 306 -4.97 -2.09 22.59
N LEU A 307 -4.92 -2.11 21.26
CA LEU A 307 -4.44 -3.23 20.46
C LEU A 307 -3.28 -2.81 19.58
N ASP A 308 -2.33 -3.72 19.37
CA ASP A 308 -1.30 -3.60 18.34
C ASP A 308 -1.40 -4.78 17.37
N PRO A 309 -1.18 -4.57 16.05
CA PRO A 309 -1.04 -5.65 15.10
C PRO A 309 0.24 -6.46 15.37
N VAL A 310 0.14 -7.79 15.39
CA VAL A 310 1.31 -8.68 15.57
C VAL A 310 2.38 -8.39 14.52
N LYS A 311 1.99 -8.23 13.25
CA LYS A 311 2.89 -7.96 12.13
C LYS A 311 3.75 -6.71 12.37
N VAL A 312 3.14 -5.64 12.90
CA VAL A 312 3.85 -4.37 13.17
C VAL A 312 4.91 -4.55 14.25
N THR A 313 4.50 -5.08 15.40
CA THR A 313 5.41 -5.27 16.54
C THR A 313 6.53 -6.25 16.25
N ARG A 314 6.20 -7.39 15.63
CA ARG A 314 7.19 -8.38 15.21
C ARG A 314 8.20 -7.80 14.22
N SER A 315 7.73 -7.13 13.16
CA SER A 315 8.57 -6.54 12.13
C SER A 315 9.44 -5.41 12.68
N ALA A 316 8.92 -4.60 13.61
CA ALA A 316 9.71 -3.53 14.25
C ALA A 316 10.93 -4.10 15.00
N LEU A 317 10.73 -5.12 15.83
CA LEU A 317 11.82 -5.77 16.56
C LEU A 317 12.81 -6.45 15.60
N GLN A 318 12.31 -7.16 14.59
CA GLN A 318 13.13 -7.87 13.62
C GLN A 318 13.99 -6.91 12.80
N ASN A 319 13.42 -5.83 12.29
CA ASN A 319 14.13 -4.83 11.51
C ASN A 319 15.16 -4.06 12.37
N ALA A 320 14.79 -3.67 13.58
CA ALA A 320 15.70 -3.02 14.51
C ALA A 320 16.91 -3.92 14.84
N THR A 321 16.67 -5.20 15.09
CA THR A 321 17.73 -6.19 15.33
C THR A 321 18.64 -6.34 14.12
N SER A 322 18.08 -6.42 12.91
CA SER A 322 18.84 -6.54 11.66
C SER A 322 19.78 -5.33 11.46
N VAL A 323 19.27 -4.12 11.64
CA VAL A 323 20.09 -2.89 11.51
C VAL A 323 21.17 -2.82 12.60
N ALA A 324 20.82 -3.12 13.86
CA ALA A 324 21.77 -3.13 14.96
C ALA A 324 22.89 -4.16 14.74
N SER A 325 22.56 -5.36 14.30
CA SER A 325 23.53 -6.41 13.97
C SER A 325 24.49 -5.98 12.86
N THR A 326 23.98 -5.34 11.82
CA THR A 326 24.79 -4.81 10.72
C THR A 326 25.74 -3.74 11.24
N LEU A 327 25.26 -2.81 12.07
CA LEU A 327 26.10 -1.75 12.65
C LEU A 327 27.23 -2.32 13.55
N LEU A 328 26.92 -3.33 14.36
CA LEU A 328 27.90 -3.96 15.26
C LEU A 328 29.02 -4.69 14.51
N THR A 329 28.81 -5.10 13.27
CA THR A 329 29.80 -5.77 12.43
C THR A 329 30.63 -4.83 11.56
N THR A 330 30.33 -3.51 11.56
CA THR A 330 31.07 -2.52 10.78
C THR A 330 32.26 -1.93 11.56
N GLU A 331 33.39 -1.74 10.88
CA GLU A 331 34.55 -1.08 11.44
C GLU A 331 34.51 0.45 11.31
N SER A 332 33.77 0.94 10.30
CA SER A 332 33.64 2.38 10.03
C SER A 332 32.30 2.72 9.46
N VAL A 333 31.80 3.93 9.73
CA VAL A 333 30.60 4.50 9.19
C VAL A 333 30.94 5.76 8.40
N VAL A 334 30.46 5.84 7.15
CA VAL A 334 30.59 7.04 6.32
C VAL A 334 29.22 7.71 6.26
N ALA A 335 29.15 8.94 6.74
CA ALA A 335 27.92 9.74 6.72
C ALA A 335 28.16 11.09 6.04
N THR A 336 27.11 11.64 5.43
CA THR A 336 27.15 12.99 4.86
C THR A 336 27.27 14.00 6.00
N ILE A 337 28.26 14.90 5.91
CA ILE A 337 28.40 16.00 6.86
C ILE A 337 27.21 16.95 6.63
N LYS A 338 26.53 17.30 7.73
CA LYS A 338 25.43 18.27 7.65
C LYS A 338 26.01 19.63 7.32
N GLU A 339 25.72 20.13 6.11
CA GLU A 339 26.07 21.51 5.75
C GLU A 339 25.13 22.45 6.49
N ASP A 340 25.71 23.41 7.22
CA ASP A 340 24.96 24.54 7.76
C ASP A 340 24.45 25.37 6.59
N THR A 341 23.19 25.25 6.26
CA THR A 341 22.55 26.16 5.31
C THR A 341 22.70 27.57 5.86
N PRO A 342 23.39 28.50 5.16
CA PRO A 342 23.49 29.87 5.60
C PRO A 342 22.07 30.42 5.76
N ALA A 343 21.74 30.99 6.91
CA ALA A 343 20.49 31.66 7.14
C ALA A 343 20.29 32.67 6.00
N MET A 344 19.22 32.52 5.22
CA MET A 344 18.88 33.54 4.23
C MET A 344 18.82 34.89 4.92
N PRO A 345 19.51 35.93 4.47
CA PRO A 345 19.43 37.24 5.08
C PRO A 345 17.97 37.68 5.05
N ALA A 346 17.44 38.02 6.21
CA ALA A 346 16.12 38.59 6.36
C ALA A 346 16.00 39.77 5.36
N GLY A 347 14.99 39.72 4.52
CA GLY A 347 14.82 40.58 3.37
C GLY A 347 15.07 42.07 3.71
N ALA A 348 15.82 42.73 2.87
CA ALA A 348 15.98 44.18 2.90
C ALA A 348 14.60 44.84 2.85
N PRO A 349 14.34 45.87 3.64
CA PRO A 349 13.06 46.58 3.60
C PRO A 349 12.89 47.23 2.22
N GLY A 350 11.77 46.87 1.59
CA GLY A 350 11.38 47.42 0.30
C GLY A 350 11.34 48.96 0.33
N MET A 351 12.17 49.57 -0.51
CA MET A 351 11.99 50.95 -0.93
C MET A 351 10.70 51.04 -1.75
N GLY A 352 9.60 51.28 -1.06
CA GLY A 352 8.42 51.84 -1.67
C GLY A 352 8.63 53.33 -1.84
N GLY A 353 8.44 53.82 -3.05
CA GLY A 353 8.31 55.24 -3.23
C GLY A 353 8.48 55.74 -4.65
N MET A 354 7.42 56.26 -5.21
CA MET A 354 7.31 57.28 -6.24
C MET A 354 7.54 56.89 -7.71
N MET A 355 6.55 56.71 -8.49
CA MET A 355 5.80 57.70 -9.33
C MET A 355 4.68 56.96 -10.04
#